data_f00af85c314c795f470a791508f6aed3
#
_entry.id   f00af85c314c795f470a791508f6aed3
#
_cell.length_a   1.000
_cell.length_b   1.000
_cell.length_c   1.000
_cell.angle_alpha   90.00
_cell.angle_beta   90.00
_cell.angle_gamma   90.00
#
_symmetry.space_group_name_H-M   'P 1'
#
loop_
_entity.id
_entity.type
_entity.pdbx_description
1 polymer ?
#
loop_
_entity_poly.entity_id
_entity_poly.type
_entity_poly.pdbx_seq_one_letter_code
_entity_poly.pdbx_strand_id
1 'polypeptide(L)'
;TQIVVVIISSTEGELIAYLGANWGEKWGIGDALKDNGILILLAKDDRKITIQSGKGVEEFLTDFESKRIIERVIVPEFKKDNYYIGLDIGVEYIFRTLQGEFKGSRKQEEAGNPRGIIIFVVIIIILFILFSKGNKNGNGGGNYQKEDIIGDILQTIILTNAGRRVGFGGGFGGSSGGGPFGGEGFGGGFGGGSFGGGGASGGW
;
A
#
# COMPACT_ATOMS: atom_id res chain seq x y z
N THR A 1 10.01 18.31 14.56
CA THR A 1 9.28 17.02 14.45
C THR A 1 9.06 16.44 15.83
N GLN A 2 7.86 15.96 16.10
CA GLN A 2 7.51 15.30 17.33
C GLN A 2 7.21 13.83 17.04
N ILE A 3 7.85 12.92 17.78
CA ILE A 3 7.62 11.49 17.68
C ILE A 3 6.99 11.01 18.99
N VAL A 4 5.85 10.35 18.90
CA VAL A 4 5.16 9.76 20.05
C VAL A 4 5.09 8.25 19.84
N VAL A 5 5.46 7.51 20.87
CA VAL A 5 5.37 6.04 20.90
C VAL A 5 4.29 5.64 21.87
N VAL A 6 3.33 4.85 21.42
CA VAL A 6 2.22 4.35 22.22
C VAL A 6 2.21 2.84 22.17
N ILE A 7 2.07 2.23 23.34
CA ILE A 7 1.99 0.77 23.49
C ILE A 7 0.66 0.44 24.14
N ILE A 8 -0.12 -0.39 23.48
CA ILE A 8 -1.41 -0.92 23.95
C ILE A 8 -1.37 -2.45 23.96
N SER A 9 -2.26 -3.06 24.71
CA SER A 9 -2.42 -4.51 24.68
C SER A 9 -3.00 -4.97 23.36
N SER A 10 -4.16 -4.44 22.98
CA SER A 10 -4.89 -4.84 21.77
C SER A 10 -5.60 -3.65 21.13
N THR A 11 -5.88 -3.75 19.84
CA THR A 11 -6.73 -2.82 19.08
C THR A 11 -8.22 -3.15 19.19
N GLU A 12 -8.58 -4.23 19.91
CA GLU A 12 -9.96 -4.73 20.04
C GLU A 12 -10.64 -5.01 18.69
N GLY A 13 -9.84 -5.38 17.68
CA GLY A 13 -10.30 -5.69 16.33
C GLY A 13 -10.31 -4.50 15.35
N GLU A 14 -9.99 -3.31 15.80
CA GLU A 14 -9.83 -2.17 14.90
C GLU A 14 -8.57 -2.28 14.03
N LEU A 15 -8.58 -1.59 12.90
CA LEU A 15 -7.41 -1.47 12.04
C LEU A 15 -6.40 -0.55 12.72
N ILE A 16 -5.22 -1.07 13.06
CA ILE A 16 -4.19 -0.34 13.80
C ILE A 16 -3.77 0.96 13.08
N ALA A 17 -3.74 0.96 11.74
CA ALA A 17 -3.43 2.15 10.96
C ALA A 17 -4.49 3.25 11.15
N TYR A 18 -5.77 2.88 11.11
CA TYR A 18 -6.87 3.80 11.34
C TYR A 18 -6.85 4.36 12.77
N LEU A 19 -6.64 3.48 13.75
CA LEU A 19 -6.54 3.86 15.15
C LEU A 19 -5.39 4.84 15.38
N GLY A 20 -4.21 4.55 14.81
CA GLY A 20 -3.03 5.40 14.90
C GLY A 20 -3.24 6.77 14.26
N ALA A 21 -3.78 6.83 13.04
CA ALA A 21 -4.07 8.09 12.38
C ALA A 21 -5.07 8.95 13.17
N ASN A 22 -6.13 8.32 13.67
CA ASN A 22 -7.18 8.98 14.44
C ASN A 22 -6.66 9.55 15.78
N TRP A 23 -5.79 8.81 16.46
CA TRP A 23 -5.16 9.30 17.69
C TRP A 23 -4.15 10.40 17.44
N GLY A 24 -3.33 10.25 16.37
CA GLY A 24 -2.39 11.28 15.97
C GLY A 24 -3.07 12.63 15.72
N GLU A 25 -4.19 12.60 15.03
CA GLU A 25 -4.99 13.80 14.76
C GLU A 25 -5.70 14.33 16.00
N LYS A 26 -6.38 13.47 16.78
CA LYS A 26 -7.10 13.88 18.00
C LYS A 26 -6.18 14.47 19.07
N TRP A 27 -4.98 13.94 19.19
CA TRP A 27 -4.01 14.46 20.16
C TRP A 27 -3.22 15.66 19.62
N GLY A 28 -3.35 15.94 18.31
CA GLY A 28 -2.65 17.04 17.69
C GLY A 28 -1.14 16.89 17.76
N ILE A 29 -0.64 15.68 17.50
CA ILE A 29 0.80 15.40 17.55
C ILE A 29 1.52 16.17 16.46
N GLY A 30 2.55 16.94 16.86
CA GLY A 30 3.31 17.80 15.96
C GLY A 30 2.90 19.26 16.04
N ASP A 31 3.51 20.07 15.21
CA ASP A 31 3.22 21.50 15.09
C ASP A 31 2.08 21.72 14.08
N ALA A 32 1.08 22.52 14.45
CA ALA A 32 -0.10 22.78 13.63
C ALA A 32 0.19 23.46 12.27
N LEU A 33 1.31 24.19 12.17
CA LEU A 33 1.71 24.83 10.92
C LEU A 33 2.61 23.95 10.05
N LYS A 34 3.31 23.00 10.67
CA LYS A 34 4.30 22.15 10.02
C LYS A 34 3.80 20.74 9.76
N ASP A 35 2.70 20.32 10.40
CA ASP A 35 2.15 18.95 10.33
C ASP A 35 3.22 17.86 10.49
N ASN A 36 4.18 18.08 11.42
CA ASN A 36 5.39 17.29 11.52
C ASN A 36 5.36 16.27 12.68
N GLY A 37 4.18 15.76 12.98
CA GLY A 37 3.96 14.72 13.95
C GLY A 37 4.20 13.32 13.39
N ILE A 38 4.67 12.40 14.24
CA ILE A 38 4.80 10.98 13.93
C ILE A 38 4.29 10.19 15.12
N LEU A 39 3.40 9.24 14.88
CA LEU A 39 2.89 8.32 15.89
C LEU A 39 3.35 6.89 15.55
N ILE A 40 4.00 6.25 16.49
CA ILE A 40 4.28 4.81 16.46
C ILE A 40 3.32 4.15 17.44
N LEU A 41 2.43 3.30 16.96
CA LEU A 41 1.46 2.57 17.78
C LEU A 41 1.77 1.07 17.71
N LEU A 42 2.01 0.48 18.88
CA LEU A 42 2.25 -0.95 19.06
C LEU A 42 1.09 -1.59 19.80
N ALA A 43 0.40 -2.54 19.19
CA ALA A 43 -0.57 -3.44 19.84
C ALA A 43 0.10 -4.79 20.09
N LYS A 44 0.56 -4.99 21.33
CA LYS A 44 1.47 -6.09 21.67
C LYS A 44 0.82 -7.46 21.52
N ASP A 45 -0.40 -7.63 22.02
CA ASP A 45 -1.09 -8.92 22.03
C ASP A 45 -1.61 -9.29 20.64
N ASP A 46 -1.91 -8.27 19.81
CA ASP A 46 -2.29 -8.45 18.41
C ASP A 46 -1.09 -8.67 17.48
N ARG A 47 0.13 -8.48 18.00
CA ARG A 47 1.38 -8.48 17.20
C ARG A 47 1.31 -7.55 16.02
N LYS A 48 0.84 -6.34 16.21
CA LYS A 48 0.68 -5.33 15.18
C LYS A 48 1.39 -4.05 15.57
N ILE A 49 1.98 -3.39 14.58
CA ILE A 49 2.60 -2.08 14.72
C ILE A 49 2.21 -1.20 13.55
N THR A 50 2.08 0.09 13.78
CA THR A 50 1.94 1.10 12.74
C THR A 50 2.82 2.30 13.01
N ILE A 51 3.30 2.93 11.94
CA ILE A 51 3.90 4.25 11.94
C ILE A 51 2.97 5.13 11.12
N GLN A 52 2.46 6.19 11.72
CA GLN A 52 1.62 7.19 11.07
C GLN A 52 2.33 8.53 11.08
N SER A 53 2.31 9.23 9.96
CA SER A 53 3.00 10.50 9.76
C SER A 53 2.02 11.62 9.45
N GLY A 54 2.33 12.82 9.98
CA GLY A 54 1.67 14.05 9.56
C GLY A 54 2.14 14.46 8.18
N LYS A 55 1.31 15.25 7.49
CA LYS A 55 1.54 15.68 6.09
C LYS A 55 2.88 16.36 5.86
N GLY A 56 3.39 17.10 6.84
CA GLY A 56 4.64 17.86 6.72
C GLY A 56 5.90 17.01 6.74
N VAL A 57 5.80 15.72 7.06
CA VAL A 57 6.94 14.79 7.06
C VAL A 57 6.81 13.67 6.04
N GLU A 58 5.69 13.56 5.32
CA GLU A 58 5.46 12.52 4.31
C GLU A 58 6.48 12.56 3.16
N GLU A 59 7.00 13.74 2.82
CA GLU A 59 8.04 13.87 1.79
C GLU A 59 9.33 13.13 2.19
N PHE A 60 9.66 13.10 3.47
CA PHE A 60 10.86 12.46 4.00
C PHE A 60 10.57 11.04 4.50
N LEU A 61 9.50 10.87 5.26
CA LEU A 61 9.05 9.59 5.81
C LEU A 61 7.84 9.09 5.03
N THR A 62 8.09 8.60 3.82
CA THR A 62 7.05 8.03 2.95
C THR A 62 6.50 6.73 3.51
N ASP A 63 5.34 6.27 3.00
CA ASP A 63 4.76 4.96 3.34
C ASP A 63 5.76 3.82 3.08
N PHE A 64 6.52 3.93 1.99
CA PHE A 64 7.56 2.96 1.66
C PHE A 64 8.67 2.91 2.72
N GLU A 65 9.16 4.07 3.17
CA GLU A 65 10.19 4.15 4.21
C GLU A 65 9.66 3.66 5.56
N SER A 66 8.45 4.08 5.93
CA SER A 66 7.75 3.59 7.12
C SER A 66 7.61 2.06 7.11
N LYS A 67 7.18 1.50 5.99
CA LYS A 67 7.08 0.05 5.79
C LYS A 67 8.43 -0.65 5.93
N ARG A 68 9.46 -0.07 5.33
CA ARG A 68 10.82 -0.61 5.39
C ARG A 68 11.38 -0.61 6.81
N ILE A 69 11.16 0.47 7.56
CA ILE A 69 11.57 0.56 8.98
C ILE A 69 10.84 -0.51 9.79
N ILE A 70 9.53 -0.66 9.63
CA ILE A 70 8.77 -1.69 10.31
C ILE A 70 9.33 -3.07 10.00
N GLU A 71 9.43 -3.44 8.73
CA GLU A 71 9.73 -4.82 8.33
C GLU A 71 11.20 -5.21 8.53
N ARG A 72 12.13 -4.28 8.34
CA ARG A 72 13.57 -4.60 8.34
C ARG A 72 14.29 -4.22 9.63
N VAL A 73 13.70 -3.33 10.44
CA VAL A 73 14.34 -2.83 11.65
C VAL A 73 13.56 -3.27 12.89
N ILE A 74 12.27 -2.94 12.97
CA ILE A 74 11.47 -3.14 14.18
C ILE A 74 11.05 -4.60 14.35
N VAL A 75 10.40 -5.17 13.34
CA VAL A 75 9.82 -6.52 13.39
C VAL A 75 10.85 -7.63 13.67
N PRO A 76 12.08 -7.60 13.15
CA PRO A 76 13.10 -8.61 13.49
C PRO A 76 13.43 -8.65 14.98
N GLU A 77 13.44 -7.51 15.68
CA GLU A 77 13.65 -7.46 17.12
C GLU A 77 12.41 -7.92 17.90
N PHE A 78 11.20 -7.56 17.43
CA PHE A 78 9.95 -8.02 18.04
C PHE A 78 9.78 -9.54 17.98
N LYS A 79 10.25 -10.18 16.92
CA LYS A 79 10.28 -11.65 16.81
C LYS A 79 11.19 -12.32 17.85
N LYS A 80 12.10 -11.57 18.45
CA LYS A 80 12.99 -12.01 19.54
C LYS A 80 12.48 -11.52 20.92
N ASP A 81 11.26 -10.99 20.98
CA ASP A 81 10.65 -10.34 22.16
C ASP A 81 11.41 -9.10 22.66
N ASN A 82 12.31 -8.54 21.86
CA ASN A 82 13.08 -7.34 22.18
C ASN A 82 12.31 -6.05 21.79
N TYR A 83 11.15 -5.84 22.41
CA TYR A 83 10.26 -4.70 22.07
C TYR A 83 10.92 -3.33 22.26
N TYR A 84 11.61 -3.12 23.38
CA TYR A 84 12.30 -1.88 23.64
C TYR A 84 13.37 -1.57 22.58
N ILE A 85 14.23 -2.54 22.30
CA ILE A 85 15.31 -2.38 21.33
C ILE A 85 14.74 -2.11 19.93
N GLY A 86 13.69 -2.84 19.53
CA GLY A 86 13.04 -2.64 18.25
C GLY A 86 12.46 -1.23 18.08
N LEU A 87 11.81 -0.70 19.11
CA LEU A 87 11.26 0.66 19.10
C LEU A 87 12.38 1.72 19.10
N ASP A 88 13.41 1.55 19.94
CA ASP A 88 14.52 2.48 20.06
C ASP A 88 15.27 2.63 18.73
N ILE A 89 15.67 1.51 18.12
CA ILE A 89 16.32 1.52 16.80
C ILE A 89 15.37 2.06 15.74
N GLY A 90 14.08 1.73 15.80
CA GLY A 90 13.07 2.23 14.87
C GLY A 90 12.97 3.76 14.89
N VAL A 91 12.93 4.35 16.08
CA VAL A 91 12.92 5.81 16.26
C VAL A 91 14.20 6.43 15.72
N GLU A 92 15.36 5.84 15.99
CA GLU A 92 16.63 6.32 15.44
C GLU A 92 16.64 6.31 13.90
N TYR A 93 16.15 5.25 13.27
CA TYR A 93 16.03 5.17 11.82
C TYR A 93 15.06 6.24 11.26
N ILE A 94 13.94 6.51 11.95
CA ILE A 94 13.05 7.60 11.56
C ILE A 94 13.79 8.94 11.60
N PHE A 95 14.53 9.24 12.66
CA PHE A 95 15.32 10.49 12.74
C PHE A 95 16.32 10.62 11.58
N ARG A 96 17.06 9.58 11.26
CA ARG A 96 18.02 9.58 10.14
C ARG A 96 17.31 9.75 8.79
N THR A 97 16.14 9.15 8.61
CA THR A 97 15.31 9.32 7.40
C THR A 97 14.88 10.77 7.25
N LEU A 98 14.44 11.40 8.33
CA LEU A 98 14.04 12.81 8.34
C LEU A 98 15.22 13.77 8.06
N GLN A 99 16.45 13.39 8.42
CA GLN A 99 17.67 14.14 8.12
C GLN A 99 18.14 13.93 6.67
N GLY A 100 17.50 13.04 5.91
CA GLY A 100 17.86 12.74 4.53
C GLY A 100 19.04 11.78 4.39
N GLU A 101 19.52 11.16 5.48
CA GLU A 101 20.62 10.19 5.46
C GLU A 101 20.21 8.87 4.84
N PHE A 102 18.93 8.51 4.93
CA PHE A 102 18.35 7.30 4.34
C PHE A 102 17.34 7.66 3.24
N LYS A 103 17.85 8.05 2.07
CA LYS A 103 17.04 7.95 0.86
C LYS A 103 17.08 6.49 0.43
N GLY A 104 16.01 5.75 0.74
CA GLY A 104 15.85 4.40 0.24
C GLY A 104 15.86 4.45 -1.28
N SER A 105 16.95 3.99 -1.88
CA SER A 105 16.88 3.67 -3.28
C SER A 105 15.78 2.61 -3.41
N ARG A 106 14.65 2.97 -4.03
CA ARG A 106 13.78 1.95 -4.62
C ARG A 106 14.73 1.05 -5.39
N LYS A 107 14.97 -0.20 -4.96
CA LYS A 107 15.31 -1.21 -5.93
C LYS A 107 14.18 -1.11 -6.93
N GLN A 108 14.43 -0.49 -8.09
CA GLN A 108 13.63 -0.81 -9.26
C GLN A 108 13.70 -2.32 -9.28
N GLU A 109 12.58 -2.98 -8.99
CA GLU A 109 12.40 -4.34 -9.47
C GLU A 109 12.73 -4.20 -10.94
N GLU A 110 13.87 -4.76 -11.35
CA GLU A 110 14.27 -4.77 -12.74
C GLU A 110 13.04 -5.29 -13.46
N ALA A 111 12.44 -4.41 -14.25
CA ALA A 111 11.28 -4.74 -15.06
C ALA A 111 11.64 -6.05 -15.73
N GLY A 112 10.93 -7.12 -15.33
CA GLY A 112 11.33 -8.50 -15.50
C GLY A 112 11.97 -8.68 -16.87
N ASN A 113 13.17 -9.19 -16.89
CA ASN A 113 14.10 -9.25 -18.00
C ASN A 113 13.31 -9.46 -19.31
N PRO A 114 13.19 -8.47 -20.21
CA PRO A 114 12.33 -8.58 -21.39
C PRO A 114 12.69 -9.80 -22.26
N ARG A 115 13.91 -10.30 -22.10
CA ARG A 115 14.37 -11.54 -22.73
C ARG A 115 13.58 -12.77 -22.27
N GLY A 116 13.17 -12.84 -20.99
CA GLY A 116 12.35 -13.93 -20.48
C GLY A 116 10.94 -13.94 -21.08
N ILE A 117 10.34 -12.76 -21.24
CA ILE A 117 9.03 -12.60 -21.86
C ILE A 117 9.11 -12.95 -23.35
N ILE A 118 10.15 -12.49 -24.04
CA ILE A 118 10.37 -12.81 -25.46
C ILE A 118 10.54 -14.31 -25.67
N ILE A 119 11.34 -14.98 -24.85
CA ILE A 119 11.52 -16.44 -24.91
C ILE A 119 10.20 -17.17 -24.68
N PHE A 120 9.41 -16.74 -23.70
CA PHE A 120 8.10 -17.33 -23.41
C PHE A 120 7.13 -17.18 -24.58
N VAL A 121 7.05 -16.00 -25.19
CA VAL A 121 6.22 -15.75 -26.38
C VAL A 121 6.70 -16.60 -27.56
N VAL A 122 8.01 -16.73 -27.79
CA VAL A 122 8.56 -17.56 -28.86
C VAL A 122 8.20 -19.04 -28.64
N ILE A 123 8.27 -19.54 -27.40
CA ILE A 123 7.86 -20.92 -27.07
C ILE A 123 6.38 -21.13 -27.39
N ILE A 124 5.51 -20.18 -27.01
CA ILE A 124 4.07 -20.27 -27.32
C ILE A 124 3.82 -20.30 -28.82
N ILE A 125 4.52 -19.46 -29.60
CA ILE A 125 4.39 -19.45 -31.06
C ILE A 125 4.84 -20.79 -31.66
N ILE A 126 5.96 -21.35 -31.18
CA ILE A 126 6.47 -22.65 -31.64
C ILE A 126 5.46 -23.77 -31.32
N LEU A 127 4.90 -23.79 -30.10
CA LEU A 127 3.87 -24.74 -29.72
C LEU A 127 2.63 -24.60 -30.58
N PHE A 128 2.18 -23.37 -30.85
CA PHE A 128 1.04 -23.13 -31.73
C PHE A 128 1.27 -23.64 -33.15
N ILE A 129 2.48 -23.46 -33.72
CA ILE A 129 2.86 -23.98 -35.05
C ILE A 129 2.90 -25.50 -35.04
N LEU A 130 3.43 -26.13 -33.98
CA LEU A 130 3.49 -27.60 -33.86
C LEU A 130 2.10 -28.22 -33.74
N PHE A 131 1.21 -27.62 -32.94
CA PHE A 131 -0.17 -28.09 -32.80
C PHE A 131 -1.03 -27.77 -34.03
N SER A 132 -0.76 -26.66 -34.73
CA SER A 132 -1.44 -26.31 -35.98
C SER A 132 -1.07 -27.23 -37.16
N LYS A 133 0.10 -27.88 -37.10
CA LYS A 133 0.58 -28.78 -38.15
C LYS A 133 0.06 -30.23 -38.02
N GLY A 134 -0.70 -30.49 -36.95
CA GLY A 134 -1.13 -31.86 -36.53
C GLY A 134 -2.49 -32.31 -37.04
N ASN A 135 -3.18 -31.61 -37.95
CA ASN A 135 -4.45 -32.14 -38.48
C ASN A 135 -4.69 -31.81 -39.96
N LYS A 136 -3.96 -32.49 -40.87
CA LYS A 136 -4.36 -32.61 -42.24
C LYS A 136 -5.01 -33.97 -42.48
N ASN A 137 -6.25 -34.15 -42.01
CA ASN A 137 -7.16 -35.10 -42.61
C ASN A 137 -8.61 -34.72 -42.20
N GLY A 138 -9.34 -34.11 -43.13
CA GLY A 138 -10.74 -33.76 -42.94
C GLY A 138 -11.22 -32.90 -44.13
N ASN A 139 -11.63 -33.58 -45.15
CA ASN A 139 -12.33 -33.07 -46.33
C ASN A 139 -13.53 -32.17 -45.95
N GLY A 140 -13.60 -30.94 -46.42
CA GLY A 140 -14.76 -30.08 -46.23
C GLY A 140 -14.50 -28.68 -46.79
N GLY A 141 -14.95 -28.46 -48.04
CA GLY A 141 -14.82 -27.20 -48.73
C GLY A 141 -15.55 -26.04 -48.05
N GLY A 142 -14.88 -24.96 -47.85
CA GLY A 142 -15.45 -23.69 -47.44
C GLY A 142 -14.39 -22.60 -47.75
N ASN A 143 -14.66 -21.94 -48.85
CA ASN A 143 -13.83 -20.85 -49.33
C ASN A 143 -14.08 -19.63 -48.45
N TYR A 144 -13.26 -19.40 -47.43
CA TYR A 144 -13.29 -18.17 -46.64
C TYR A 144 -12.17 -17.26 -47.07
N GLN A 145 -12.54 -16.15 -47.70
CA GLN A 145 -11.64 -15.04 -48.04
C GLN A 145 -10.99 -14.50 -46.75
N LYS A 146 -9.70 -14.31 -46.83
CA LYS A 146 -8.81 -13.96 -45.71
C LYS A 146 -8.89 -12.50 -45.27
N GLU A 147 -9.84 -11.72 -45.77
CA GLU A 147 -9.86 -10.26 -45.54
C GLU A 147 -10.85 -9.78 -44.47
N ASP A 148 -11.80 -10.62 -44.00
CA ASP A 148 -12.89 -10.15 -43.15
C ASP A 148 -12.69 -10.43 -41.63
N ILE A 149 -11.69 -11.23 -41.24
CA ILE A 149 -11.53 -11.65 -39.84
C ILE A 149 -11.06 -10.47 -38.94
N ILE A 150 -10.26 -9.57 -39.48
CA ILE A 150 -9.77 -8.40 -38.71
C ILE A 150 -10.88 -7.36 -38.57
N GLY A 151 -11.73 -7.22 -39.59
CA GLY A 151 -12.90 -6.34 -39.56
C GLY A 151 -13.95 -6.77 -38.52
N ASP A 152 -14.25 -8.06 -38.46
CA ASP A 152 -15.24 -8.61 -37.51
C ASP A 152 -14.77 -8.55 -36.07
N ILE A 153 -13.49 -8.78 -35.79
CA ILE A 153 -12.91 -8.67 -34.47
C ILE A 153 -12.94 -7.21 -34.00
N LEU A 154 -12.64 -6.25 -34.86
CA LEU A 154 -12.68 -4.83 -34.54
C LEU A 154 -14.11 -4.33 -34.32
N GLN A 155 -15.08 -4.78 -35.13
CA GLN A 155 -16.50 -4.45 -34.94
C GLN A 155 -17.05 -5.05 -33.64
N THR A 156 -16.68 -6.29 -33.30
CA THR A 156 -17.12 -6.93 -32.05
C THR A 156 -16.57 -6.22 -30.82
N ILE A 157 -15.30 -5.74 -30.86
CA ILE A 157 -14.70 -4.98 -29.75
C ILE A 157 -15.34 -3.60 -29.60
N ILE A 158 -15.68 -2.92 -30.70
CA ILE A 158 -16.29 -1.60 -30.67
C ILE A 158 -17.77 -1.67 -30.24
N LEU A 159 -18.52 -2.64 -30.70
CA LEU A 159 -19.94 -2.77 -30.40
C LEU A 159 -20.21 -3.33 -28.98
N THR A 160 -19.34 -4.16 -28.44
CA THR A 160 -19.49 -4.65 -27.05
C THR A 160 -19.09 -3.63 -25.99
N ASN A 161 -18.27 -2.62 -26.37
CA ASN A 161 -17.86 -1.56 -25.42
C ASN A 161 -18.86 -0.37 -25.34
N ALA A 162 -19.85 -0.33 -26.22
CA ALA A 162 -20.83 0.77 -26.25
C ALA A 162 -22.08 0.55 -25.37
N GLY A 163 -22.24 -0.62 -24.74
CA GLY A 163 -23.47 -1.02 -24.03
C GLY A 163 -23.35 -1.35 -22.55
N ARG A 164 -22.18 -1.40 -21.97
CA ARG A 164 -22.03 -1.63 -20.54
C ARG A 164 -21.31 -0.45 -19.86
N ARG A 165 -22.09 0.56 -19.52
CA ARG A 165 -21.82 1.39 -18.36
C ARG A 165 -21.92 0.48 -17.13
N VAL A 166 -20.84 -0.20 -16.79
CA VAL A 166 -20.64 -0.68 -15.44
C VAL A 166 -20.37 0.60 -14.64
N GLY A 167 -21.42 1.10 -14.02
CA GLY A 167 -21.34 2.17 -13.04
C GLY A 167 -20.55 1.67 -11.84
N PHE A 168 -19.25 1.86 -11.87
CA PHE A 168 -18.43 1.84 -10.66
C PHE A 168 -18.53 3.24 -10.04
N GLY A 169 -19.77 3.57 -9.65
CA GLY A 169 -20.12 4.71 -8.84
C GLY A 169 -20.06 4.30 -7.37
N GLY A 170 -18.89 4.05 -6.85
CA GLY A 170 -18.63 4.05 -5.42
C GLY A 170 -18.51 5.49 -4.97
N GLY A 171 -19.64 6.17 -4.75
CA GLY A 171 -19.69 7.44 -4.04
C GLY A 171 -19.30 7.16 -2.58
N PHE A 172 -18.11 7.54 -2.19
CA PHE A 172 -17.82 7.81 -0.79
C PHE A 172 -18.50 9.12 -0.41
N GLY A 173 -19.82 9.02 -0.14
CA GLY A 173 -20.57 10.06 0.52
C GLY A 173 -20.13 10.12 1.97
N GLY A 174 -19.54 11.22 2.39
CA GLY A 174 -19.28 11.54 3.77
C GLY A 174 -20.59 11.54 4.55
N SER A 175 -20.70 10.66 5.53
CA SER A 175 -21.66 10.77 6.61
C SER A 175 -20.89 11.17 7.86
N SER A 176 -20.97 12.44 8.19
CA SER A 176 -20.66 12.99 9.49
C SER A 176 -21.69 12.47 10.50
N GLY A 177 -21.38 11.30 11.09
CA GLY A 177 -22.12 10.76 12.23
C GLY A 177 -21.34 11.03 13.49
N GLY A 178 -21.65 12.13 14.20
CA GLY A 178 -21.18 12.40 15.54
C GLY A 178 -21.73 11.35 16.50
N GLY A 179 -20.87 10.46 16.99
CA GLY A 179 -21.15 9.61 18.14
C GLY A 179 -20.59 10.26 19.40
N PRO A 180 -21.40 10.36 20.49
CA PRO A 180 -20.94 10.97 21.72
C PRO A 180 -20.15 9.95 22.54
N PHE A 181 -18.85 9.88 22.35
CA PHE A 181 -17.96 9.32 23.36
C PHE A 181 -17.23 10.45 24.05
N GLY A 182 -17.86 10.97 25.09
CA GLY A 182 -17.19 11.74 26.11
C GLY A 182 -16.24 10.85 26.89
N GLY A 183 -14.95 10.91 26.56
CA GLY A 183 -13.85 10.42 27.36
C GLY A 183 -13.06 11.62 27.81
N GLU A 184 -12.99 11.82 29.12
CA GLU A 184 -12.27 12.92 29.78
C GLU A 184 -10.82 12.98 29.29
N GLY A 185 -10.46 14.15 28.75
CA GLY A 185 -9.20 14.36 28.09
C GLY A 185 -8.00 14.33 29.03
N PHE A 186 -6.96 13.69 28.59
CA PHE A 186 -5.61 14.11 28.95
C PHE A 186 -5.42 15.53 28.41
N GLY A 187 -5.58 16.51 29.28
CA GLY A 187 -5.47 17.92 28.96
C GLY A 187 -4.02 18.37 28.75
N GLY A 188 -3.45 17.94 27.68
CA GLY A 188 -2.17 18.38 27.16
C GLY A 188 -2.21 18.24 25.65
N GLY A 189 -2.87 19.18 24.95
CA GLY A 189 -2.88 19.22 23.51
C GLY A 189 -1.45 19.41 22.98
N PHE A 190 -0.97 18.45 22.26
CA PHE A 190 0.20 18.61 21.41
C PHE A 190 -0.21 19.55 20.28
N GLY A 191 0.63 20.41 19.81
CA GLY A 191 0.43 21.56 18.94
C GLY A 191 -0.53 21.49 17.72
N GLY A 192 -1.30 20.42 17.50
CA GLY A 192 -2.41 20.39 16.53
C GLY A 192 -2.02 20.09 15.08
N GLY A 193 -1.05 19.21 14.84
CA GLY A 193 -0.69 18.76 13.48
C GLY A 193 -1.77 17.86 12.83
N SER A 194 -1.95 17.95 11.51
CA SER A 194 -2.87 17.13 10.74
C SER A 194 -2.21 15.83 10.28
N PHE A 195 -2.86 14.69 10.54
CA PHE A 195 -2.46 13.38 10.07
C PHE A 195 -3.18 13.04 8.77
N GLY A 196 -2.43 13.02 7.65
CA GLY A 196 -2.98 12.87 6.31
C GLY A 196 -3.30 11.44 5.88
N GLY A 197 -3.10 10.46 6.75
CA GLY A 197 -3.24 9.05 6.41
C GLY A 197 -2.00 8.43 5.76
N GLY A 198 -0.89 9.15 5.69
CA GLY A 198 0.42 8.59 5.35
C GLY A 198 0.94 7.70 6.46
N GLY A 199 1.63 6.62 6.10
CA GLY A 199 2.18 5.70 7.04
C GLY A 199 2.13 4.24 6.59
N ALA A 200 2.58 3.34 7.45
CA ALA A 200 2.57 1.91 7.18
C ALA A 200 2.25 1.10 8.43
N SER A 201 1.77 -0.11 8.22
CA SER A 201 1.56 -1.07 9.28
C SER A 201 2.19 -2.43 8.96
N GLY A 202 2.51 -3.19 10.01
CA GLY A 202 3.05 -4.53 9.92
C GLY A 202 2.69 -5.38 11.12
N GLY A 203 3.09 -6.65 11.07
CA GLY A 203 2.89 -7.62 12.14
C GLY A 203 4.01 -8.66 12.17
N TRP A 204 4.07 -9.48 13.22
CA TRP A 204 5.10 -10.53 13.39
C TRP A 204 4.56 -11.79 14.04
#